data_1966ee301fa0627712cba6537d484163
#
_entry.id   1966ee301fa0627712cba6537d484163
#
_cell.length_a   1.000
_cell.length_b   1.000
_cell.length_c   1.000
_cell.angle_alpha   90.00
_cell.angle_beta   90.00
_cell.angle_gamma   90.00
#
_symmetry.space_group_name_H-M   'P 1'
#
loop_
_entity.id
_entity.type
_entity.pdbx_description
1 polymer ?
#
loop_
_entity_poly.entity_id
_entity_poly.type
_entity_poly.pdbx_seq_one_letter_code
_entity_poly.pdbx_strand_id
1 'polypeptide(L)'
;MNRMELNAESAILLILFILSKNPLSFSMPGLLPLDPPVFSPRFDDAARRAGFKAQLYGGINGHPLNAYTKRMPGIRPRVYVSAGMHGDEPAPPLALLQLMEEGFFDDRCTWFICPLLNPTGFLKSTRENSAGIDLNRDYKSLHTAEALAHVTWLRLQPRFDLVICAHEDWEARGFYLYELNLGGRASLAPALLAAARLHGPIEDAAVIDGRPSAAPGLIRPVSDPVLRDTWPEALYLAYKHCGLNYTLETSSGQPLEQRITTQGAVLRAALAAFLQ
;
A
#
# COMPACT_ATOMS: atom_id res chain seq x y z
N MET A 1 49.93 6.07 -29.09
CA MET A 1 49.22 6.26 -27.78
C MET A 1 48.03 7.17 -28.07
N ASN A 2 46.86 6.57 -28.39
CA ASN A 2 45.65 7.32 -28.63
C ASN A 2 44.90 7.54 -27.30
N ARG A 3 44.77 8.77 -26.85
CA ARG A 3 43.80 9.18 -25.83
C ARG A 3 42.43 9.18 -26.49
N MET A 4 41.58 8.27 -26.10
CA MET A 4 40.13 8.37 -26.37
C MET A 4 39.59 9.51 -25.50
N GLU A 5 39.20 10.60 -26.11
CA GLU A 5 38.38 11.64 -25.49
C GLU A 5 36.94 11.09 -25.38
N LEU A 6 36.48 10.82 -24.17
CA LEU A 6 35.06 10.58 -23.89
C LEU A 6 34.31 11.90 -24.13
N ASN A 7 33.36 11.92 -25.05
CA ASN A 7 32.53 13.09 -25.28
C ASN A 7 31.58 13.33 -24.08
N ALA A 8 31.10 14.58 -23.94
CA ALA A 8 30.28 15.00 -22.80
C ALA A 8 28.97 14.19 -22.64
N GLU A 9 28.41 13.69 -23.74
CA GLU A 9 27.20 12.86 -23.71
C GLU A 9 27.45 11.47 -23.11
N SER A 10 28.60 10.86 -23.42
CA SER A 10 28.98 9.56 -22.81
C SER A 10 29.26 9.69 -21.32
N ALA A 11 29.81 10.84 -20.87
CA ALA A 11 30.03 11.11 -19.45
C ALA A 11 28.70 11.35 -18.71
N ILE A 12 27.73 12.01 -19.32
CA ILE A 12 26.39 12.23 -18.75
C ILE A 12 25.63 10.92 -18.62
N LEU A 13 25.67 10.05 -19.63
CA LEU A 13 25.05 8.72 -19.57
C LEU A 13 25.68 7.82 -18.50
N LEU A 14 27.01 7.89 -18.33
CA LEU A 14 27.72 7.13 -17.30
C LEU A 14 27.37 7.65 -15.88
N ILE A 15 27.24 8.96 -15.71
CA ILE A 15 26.81 9.58 -14.44
C ILE A 15 25.37 9.20 -14.12
N LEU A 16 24.45 9.22 -15.09
CA LEU A 16 23.06 8.78 -14.92
C LEU A 16 22.97 7.28 -14.61
N PHE A 17 23.81 6.45 -15.20
CA PHE A 17 23.87 5.02 -14.94
C PHE A 17 24.45 4.68 -13.54
N ILE A 18 25.41 5.48 -13.06
CA ILE A 18 25.99 5.34 -11.70
C ILE A 18 24.99 5.84 -10.65
N LEU A 19 24.24 6.91 -10.93
CA LEU A 19 23.22 7.46 -10.04
C LEU A 19 21.97 6.52 -9.93
N SER A 20 21.69 5.72 -10.96
CA SER A 20 20.60 4.73 -10.93
C SER A 20 20.91 3.49 -10.07
N LYS A 21 22.17 3.25 -9.74
CA LYS A 21 22.61 2.11 -8.89
C LYS A 21 22.83 2.44 -7.42
N ASN A 22 22.81 3.73 -7.05
CA ASN A 22 22.81 4.19 -5.67
C ASN A 22 21.58 5.08 -5.48
N PRO A 23 20.52 4.64 -4.82
CA PRO A 23 19.45 5.54 -4.41
C PRO A 23 20.01 6.46 -3.33
N LEU A 24 20.59 7.58 -3.74
CA LEU A 24 20.72 8.73 -2.85
C LEU A 24 19.31 9.08 -2.45
N SER A 25 18.98 8.96 -1.17
CA SER A 25 17.73 9.41 -0.60
C SER A 25 17.56 10.88 -0.96
N PHE A 26 16.77 11.16 -2.00
CA PHE A 26 16.32 12.51 -2.31
C PHE A 26 15.28 12.84 -1.25
N SER A 27 15.73 13.41 -0.14
CA SER A 27 14.85 14.09 0.80
C SER A 27 14.30 15.32 0.11
N MET A 28 13.04 15.25 -0.33
CA MET A 28 12.32 16.41 -0.83
C MET A 28 12.15 17.42 0.32
N PRO A 29 12.54 18.69 0.15
CA PRO A 29 12.35 19.69 1.21
C PRO A 29 10.86 19.96 1.37
N GLY A 30 10.30 19.65 2.54
CA GLY A 30 8.94 20.03 2.91
C GLY A 30 8.01 18.89 3.36
N LEU A 31 8.37 17.62 3.23
CA LEU A 31 7.63 16.51 3.83
C LEU A 31 8.25 16.18 5.19
N LEU A 32 7.49 16.39 6.26
CA LEU A 32 7.80 15.71 7.51
C LEU A 32 7.56 14.22 7.27
N PRO A 33 8.59 13.37 7.45
CA PRO A 33 8.39 11.93 7.36
C PRO A 33 7.32 11.53 8.38
N LEU A 34 6.47 10.54 8.03
CA LEU A 34 5.56 9.98 9.01
C LEU A 34 6.38 9.40 10.15
N ASP A 35 6.18 9.95 11.36
CA ASP A 35 6.87 9.50 12.56
C ASP A 35 6.03 8.44 13.30
N PRO A 36 6.44 7.16 13.28
CA PRO A 36 5.71 6.07 13.94
C PRO A 36 5.40 6.32 15.44
N PRO A 37 6.32 6.86 16.27
CA PRO A 37 6.03 7.27 17.64
C PRO A 37 4.90 8.29 17.80
N VAL A 38 4.68 9.15 16.82
CA VAL A 38 3.59 10.13 16.81
C VAL A 38 2.33 9.55 16.18
N PHE A 39 2.49 8.86 15.07
CA PHE A 39 1.37 8.29 14.30
C PHE A 39 0.61 7.21 15.09
N SER A 40 1.32 6.22 15.67
CA SER A 40 0.68 5.06 16.28
C SER A 40 -0.23 5.42 17.44
N PRO A 41 0.16 6.26 18.44
CA PRO A 41 -0.75 6.68 19.50
C PRO A 41 -1.94 7.48 18.99
N ARG A 42 -1.77 8.33 17.96
CA ARG A 42 -2.86 9.09 17.36
C ARG A 42 -3.87 8.17 16.67
N PHE A 43 -3.39 7.16 15.95
CA PHE A 43 -4.24 6.16 15.31
C PHE A 43 -4.98 5.31 16.35
N ASP A 44 -4.30 4.86 17.43
CA ASP A 44 -4.91 4.15 18.56
C ASP A 44 -6.08 4.94 19.19
N ASP A 45 -5.87 6.23 19.43
CA ASP A 45 -6.89 7.10 19.99
C ASP A 45 -8.08 7.28 19.06
N ALA A 46 -7.85 7.51 17.76
CA ALA A 46 -8.91 7.65 16.77
C ALA A 46 -9.69 6.34 16.62
N ALA A 47 -9.00 5.20 16.53
CA ALA A 47 -9.60 3.89 16.41
C ALA A 47 -10.47 3.54 17.63
N ARG A 48 -9.97 3.82 18.86
CA ARG A 48 -10.72 3.61 20.10
C ARG A 48 -12.01 4.43 20.13
N ARG A 49 -11.95 5.72 19.73
CA ARG A 49 -13.15 6.57 19.63
C ARG A 49 -14.15 6.06 18.60
N ALA A 50 -13.67 5.46 17.50
CA ALA A 50 -14.49 4.85 16.46
C ALA A 50 -15.00 3.44 16.82
N GLY A 51 -14.72 2.93 18.02
CA GLY A 51 -15.19 1.62 18.51
C GLY A 51 -14.37 0.42 18.06
N PHE A 52 -13.15 0.63 17.59
CA PHE A 52 -12.22 -0.43 17.23
C PHE A 52 -11.51 -1.02 18.47
N LYS A 53 -11.15 -2.30 18.36
CA LYS A 53 -10.23 -2.98 19.28
C LYS A 53 -8.85 -3.06 18.64
N ALA A 54 -7.84 -2.52 19.30
CA ALA A 54 -6.45 -2.72 18.93
C ALA A 54 -6.02 -4.14 19.31
N GLN A 55 -5.25 -4.78 18.42
CA GLN A 55 -4.67 -6.11 18.59
C GLN A 55 -3.18 -6.01 18.29
N LEU A 56 -2.35 -6.05 19.32
CA LEU A 56 -0.90 -6.17 19.16
C LEU A 56 -0.58 -7.56 18.63
N TYR A 57 -0.07 -7.65 17.41
CA TYR A 57 0.32 -8.93 16.80
C TYR A 57 1.83 -9.13 16.70
N GLY A 58 2.62 -8.10 16.99
CA GLY A 58 4.07 -8.14 16.98
C GLY A 58 4.70 -6.83 17.43
N GLY A 59 6.03 -6.79 17.41
CA GLY A 59 6.79 -5.57 17.71
C GLY A 59 8.20 -5.68 17.15
N ILE A 60 8.70 -4.59 16.59
CA ILE A 60 10.01 -4.50 15.97
C ILE A 60 10.76 -3.31 16.54
N ASN A 61 11.93 -3.55 17.13
CA ASN A 61 12.80 -2.51 17.70
C ASN A 61 12.05 -1.54 18.64
N GLY A 62 11.12 -2.06 19.45
CA GLY A 62 10.30 -1.27 20.37
C GLY A 62 9.06 -0.61 19.74
N HIS A 63 8.84 -0.77 18.42
CA HIS A 63 7.65 -0.27 17.74
C HIS A 63 6.58 -1.36 17.66
N PRO A 64 5.34 -1.11 18.11
CA PRO A 64 4.26 -2.08 18.05
C PRO A 64 3.76 -2.29 16.62
N LEU A 65 3.40 -3.53 16.31
CA LEU A 65 2.65 -3.90 15.12
C LEU A 65 1.21 -4.15 15.53
N ASN A 66 0.32 -3.20 15.24
CA ASN A 66 -1.07 -3.23 15.64
C ASN A 66 -2.01 -3.44 14.46
N ALA A 67 -3.00 -4.29 14.66
CA ALA A 67 -4.19 -4.38 13.83
C ALA A 67 -5.40 -3.85 14.61
N TYR A 68 -6.35 -3.26 13.90
CA TYR A 68 -7.55 -2.68 14.47
C TYR A 68 -8.77 -3.38 13.89
N THR A 69 -9.64 -3.91 14.77
CA THR A 69 -10.82 -4.63 14.33
C THR A 69 -12.09 -4.03 14.91
N LYS A 70 -13.10 -3.84 14.07
CA LYS A 70 -14.46 -3.46 14.49
C LYS A 70 -15.41 -4.52 13.95
N ARG A 71 -15.87 -5.40 14.85
CA ARG A 71 -16.79 -6.50 14.52
C ARG A 71 -18.23 -6.07 14.81
N MET A 72 -19.07 -6.15 13.78
CA MET A 72 -20.48 -5.77 13.91
C MET A 72 -21.36 -6.99 14.09
N PRO A 73 -22.45 -6.87 14.86
CA PRO A 73 -23.44 -7.92 14.98
C PRO A 73 -24.13 -8.24 13.64
N GLY A 74 -24.54 -9.50 13.47
CA GLY A 74 -25.20 -9.97 12.26
C GLY A 74 -24.23 -10.20 11.08
N ILE A 75 -24.79 -10.50 9.92
CA ILE A 75 -24.01 -10.73 8.69
C ILE A 75 -23.61 -9.37 8.11
N ARG A 76 -22.34 -9.09 8.13
CA ARG A 76 -21.75 -7.86 7.54
C ARG A 76 -20.59 -8.24 6.64
N PRO A 77 -20.38 -7.54 5.52
CA PRO A 77 -19.17 -7.71 4.70
C PRO A 77 -17.92 -7.48 5.54
N ARG A 78 -16.90 -8.30 5.33
CA ARG A 78 -15.61 -8.22 6.01
C ARG A 78 -14.61 -7.55 5.08
N VAL A 79 -14.18 -6.37 5.46
CA VAL A 79 -13.27 -5.54 4.68
C VAL A 79 -11.92 -5.45 5.39
N TYR A 80 -10.86 -5.79 4.68
CA TYR A 80 -9.49 -5.63 5.13
C TYR A 80 -8.85 -4.46 4.40
N VAL A 81 -8.12 -3.62 5.14
CA VAL A 81 -7.33 -2.51 4.59
C VAL A 81 -5.96 -2.48 5.25
N SER A 82 -4.91 -2.43 4.45
CA SER A 82 -3.53 -2.23 4.92
C SER A 82 -2.87 -1.04 4.29
N ALA A 83 -1.87 -0.49 5.00
CA ALA A 83 -1.00 0.58 4.55
C ALA A 83 0.36 0.52 5.27
N GLY A 84 1.31 1.34 4.83
CA GLY A 84 2.59 1.48 5.50
C GLY A 84 3.48 0.26 5.39
N MET A 85 3.42 -0.45 4.26
CA MET A 85 4.30 -1.54 3.89
C MET A 85 5.72 -1.04 3.58
N HIS A 86 5.83 0.12 2.92
CA HIS A 86 7.07 0.78 2.59
C HIS A 86 7.17 2.10 3.36
N GLY A 87 8.35 2.39 3.91
CA GLY A 87 8.54 3.53 4.80
C GLY A 87 8.68 4.88 4.10
N ASP A 88 8.77 4.88 2.79
CA ASP A 88 8.79 6.06 1.91
C ASP A 88 7.41 6.39 1.31
N GLU A 89 6.35 5.67 1.74
CA GLU A 89 4.97 5.81 1.27
C GLU A 89 4.05 6.39 2.38
N PRO A 90 4.15 7.68 2.75
CA PRO A 90 3.44 8.22 3.91
C PRO A 90 1.95 8.49 3.67
N ALA A 91 1.50 8.69 2.42
CA ALA A 91 0.11 9.09 2.16
C ALA A 91 -0.92 8.03 2.54
N PRO A 92 -0.74 6.73 2.27
CA PRO A 92 -1.73 5.72 2.63
C PRO A 92 -1.99 5.62 4.14
N PRO A 93 -0.99 5.52 5.04
CA PRO A 93 -1.25 5.55 6.48
C PRO A 93 -1.96 6.82 6.95
N LEU A 94 -1.56 7.99 6.42
CA LEU A 94 -2.17 9.27 6.78
C LEU A 94 -3.62 9.37 6.29
N ALA A 95 -3.94 8.83 5.11
CA ALA A 95 -5.31 8.74 4.62
C ALA A 95 -6.17 7.83 5.50
N LEU A 96 -5.63 6.68 5.95
CA LEU A 96 -6.34 5.81 6.89
C LEU A 96 -6.61 6.49 8.24
N LEU A 97 -5.64 7.27 8.73
CA LEU A 97 -5.82 8.04 9.96
C LEU A 97 -6.92 9.10 9.79
N GLN A 98 -6.90 9.87 8.70
CA GLN A 98 -7.93 10.85 8.40
C GLN A 98 -9.31 10.20 8.31
N LEU A 99 -9.45 9.10 7.58
CA LEU A 99 -10.70 8.35 7.45
C LEU A 99 -11.20 7.81 8.81
N MET A 100 -10.28 7.40 9.68
CA MET A 100 -10.60 6.94 11.03
C MET A 100 -11.13 8.09 11.88
N GLU A 101 -10.48 9.25 11.85
CA GLU A 101 -10.90 10.46 12.58
C GLU A 101 -12.24 11.00 12.08
N GLU A 102 -12.54 10.88 10.80
CA GLU A 102 -13.81 11.27 10.17
C GLU A 102 -14.96 10.27 10.40
N GLY A 103 -14.68 9.11 11.01
CA GLY A 103 -15.69 8.08 11.27
C GLY A 103 -16.14 7.31 10.02
N PHE A 104 -15.32 7.28 8.98
CA PHE A 104 -15.64 6.57 7.72
C PHE A 104 -15.85 5.06 7.91
N PHE A 105 -15.08 4.44 8.80
CA PHE A 105 -15.16 3.00 9.10
C PHE A 105 -16.33 2.71 10.04
N ASP A 106 -17.52 2.81 9.52
CA ASP A 106 -18.80 2.71 10.22
C ASP A 106 -19.33 1.27 10.36
N ASP A 107 -20.61 1.14 10.69
CA ASP A 107 -21.26 -0.12 11.04
C ASP A 107 -21.76 -0.93 9.82
N ARG A 108 -21.53 -0.44 8.61
CA ARG A 108 -21.91 -1.16 7.38
C ARG A 108 -21.07 -2.42 7.15
N CYS A 109 -19.85 -2.45 7.68
CA CYS A 109 -18.89 -3.55 7.52
C CYS A 109 -18.30 -4.01 8.85
N THR A 110 -17.76 -5.22 8.85
CA THR A 110 -16.77 -5.67 9.82
C THR A 110 -15.39 -5.32 9.27
N TRP A 111 -14.63 -4.52 10.02
CA TRP A 111 -13.37 -3.94 9.58
C TRP A 111 -12.16 -4.62 10.19
N PHE A 112 -11.11 -4.77 9.39
CA PHE A 112 -9.78 -5.23 9.76
C PHE A 112 -8.77 -4.27 9.14
N ILE A 113 -8.05 -3.49 9.96
CA ILE A 113 -7.17 -2.41 9.47
C ILE A 113 -5.77 -2.61 10.04
N CYS A 114 -4.77 -2.66 9.16
CA CYS A 114 -3.34 -2.66 9.50
C CYS A 114 -2.70 -1.38 8.92
N PRO A 115 -2.66 -0.27 9.68
CA PRO A 115 -2.31 1.04 9.11
C PRO A 115 -0.81 1.27 8.93
N LEU A 116 0.05 0.47 9.59
CA LEU A 116 1.49 0.66 9.61
C LEU A 116 2.21 -0.70 9.74
N LEU A 117 2.55 -1.32 8.61
CA LEU A 117 3.16 -2.64 8.57
C LEU A 117 4.68 -2.61 8.78
N ASN A 118 5.34 -1.50 8.45
CA ASN A 118 6.79 -1.33 8.49
C ASN A 118 7.22 -0.07 9.26
N PRO A 119 7.03 -0.01 10.57
CA PRO A 119 7.39 1.19 11.33
C PRO A 119 8.88 1.53 11.22
N THR A 120 9.76 0.54 11.07
CA THR A 120 11.20 0.77 11.00
C THR A 120 11.65 1.38 9.67
N GLY A 121 10.96 1.11 8.57
CA GLY A 121 11.17 1.78 7.29
C GLY A 121 10.80 3.25 7.36
N PHE A 122 9.68 3.60 8.02
CA PHE A 122 9.25 4.99 8.19
C PHE A 122 10.23 5.84 9.00
N LEU A 123 10.91 5.28 9.99
CA LEU A 123 11.96 5.99 10.74
C LEU A 123 13.13 6.42 9.85
N LYS A 124 13.33 5.75 8.73
CA LYS A 124 14.41 6.02 7.78
C LYS A 124 13.92 6.61 6.46
N SER A 125 12.60 6.70 6.28
CA SER A 125 11.95 7.03 4.99
C SER A 125 12.50 6.17 3.85
N THR A 126 12.60 4.85 4.09
CA THR A 126 13.08 3.86 3.12
C THR A 126 12.00 2.85 2.80
N ARG A 127 12.02 2.33 1.57
CA ARG A 127 11.13 1.26 1.14
C ARG A 127 11.24 0.04 2.04
N GLU A 128 12.45 -0.38 2.33
CA GLU A 128 12.79 -1.56 3.10
C GLU A 128 12.60 -1.33 4.62
N ASN A 129 12.59 -2.41 5.37
CA ASN A 129 12.64 -2.38 6.82
C ASN A 129 14.06 -2.04 7.35
N SER A 130 14.25 -2.02 8.66
CA SER A 130 15.54 -1.71 9.30
C SER A 130 16.69 -2.66 8.91
N ALA A 131 16.36 -3.85 8.42
CA ALA A 131 17.32 -4.86 7.95
C ALA A 131 17.61 -4.77 6.44
N GLY A 132 17.04 -3.80 5.72
CA GLY A 132 17.22 -3.64 4.28
C GLY A 132 16.42 -4.65 3.44
N ILE A 133 15.30 -5.12 3.96
CA ILE A 133 14.45 -6.13 3.28
C ILE A 133 13.12 -5.48 2.89
N ASP A 134 12.74 -5.63 1.61
CA ASP A 134 11.41 -5.27 1.12
C ASP A 134 10.38 -6.29 1.64
N LEU A 135 9.59 -5.88 2.62
CA LEU A 135 8.55 -6.71 3.23
C LEU A 135 7.52 -7.19 2.21
N ASN A 136 7.25 -6.38 1.18
CA ASN A 136 6.28 -6.72 0.12
C ASN A 136 6.82 -7.74 -0.90
N ARG A 137 7.91 -8.43 -0.58
CA ARG A 137 8.48 -9.59 -1.29
C ARG A 137 8.53 -10.84 -0.42
N ASP A 138 8.22 -10.75 0.88
CA ASP A 138 8.49 -11.81 1.86
C ASP A 138 7.25 -12.63 2.27
N TYR A 139 6.07 -12.37 1.74
CA TYR A 139 4.83 -13.09 2.13
C TYR A 139 4.76 -14.56 1.67
N LYS A 140 5.72 -15.02 0.86
CA LYS A 140 5.88 -16.45 0.52
C LYS A 140 6.80 -17.16 1.52
N SER A 141 7.89 -16.51 1.88
CA SER A 141 9.02 -17.13 2.64
C SER A 141 8.98 -16.80 4.12
N LEU A 142 8.44 -15.65 4.52
CA LEU A 142 8.27 -15.21 5.92
C LEU A 142 9.59 -15.16 6.71
N HIS A 143 10.65 -14.64 6.09
CA HIS A 143 11.97 -14.51 6.73
C HIS A 143 12.03 -13.35 7.71
N THR A 144 11.22 -12.28 7.48
CA THR A 144 11.16 -11.11 8.34
C THR A 144 10.19 -11.33 9.49
N ALA A 145 10.52 -10.75 10.64
CA ALA A 145 9.66 -10.84 11.82
C ALA A 145 8.31 -10.12 11.59
N GLU A 146 8.32 -9.02 10.83
CA GLU A 146 7.13 -8.28 10.45
C GLU A 146 6.16 -9.13 9.61
N ALA A 147 6.64 -9.72 8.51
CA ALA A 147 5.80 -10.54 7.63
C ALA A 147 5.30 -11.80 8.36
N LEU A 148 6.17 -12.46 9.15
CA LEU A 148 5.79 -13.63 9.95
C LEU A 148 4.71 -13.28 10.98
N ALA A 149 4.87 -12.18 11.72
CA ALA A 149 3.90 -11.74 12.72
C ALA A 149 2.56 -11.38 12.06
N HIS A 150 2.59 -10.63 10.96
CA HIS A 150 1.39 -10.24 10.22
C HIS A 150 0.64 -11.45 9.66
N VAL A 151 1.34 -12.38 9.00
CA VAL A 151 0.74 -13.61 8.48
C VAL A 151 0.19 -14.48 9.60
N THR A 152 0.86 -14.56 10.75
CA THR A 152 0.37 -15.28 11.93
C THR A 152 -0.96 -14.70 12.41
N TRP A 153 -1.07 -13.38 12.48
CA TRP A 153 -2.33 -12.70 12.80
C TRP A 153 -3.40 -12.93 11.73
N LEU A 154 -3.07 -12.79 10.44
CA LEU A 154 -3.99 -13.02 9.32
C LEU A 154 -4.61 -14.42 9.35
N ARG A 155 -3.82 -15.46 9.65
CA ARG A 155 -4.31 -16.86 9.75
C ARG A 155 -5.40 -17.06 10.79
N LEU A 156 -5.49 -16.18 11.78
CA LEU A 156 -6.53 -16.19 12.81
C LEU A 156 -7.78 -15.41 12.40
N GLN A 157 -7.73 -14.70 11.27
CA GLN A 157 -8.86 -13.91 10.80
C GLN A 157 -9.76 -14.74 9.87
N PRO A 158 -11.04 -14.40 9.78
CA PRO A 158 -11.94 -15.02 8.78
C PRO A 158 -11.52 -14.62 7.37
N ARG A 159 -12.08 -15.29 6.36
CA ARG A 159 -11.95 -14.81 4.98
C ARG A 159 -12.60 -13.44 4.84
N PHE A 160 -11.95 -12.57 4.10
CA PHE A 160 -12.44 -11.22 3.78
C PHE A 160 -13.30 -11.26 2.52
N ASP A 161 -14.21 -10.30 2.39
CA ASP A 161 -15.06 -10.14 1.21
C ASP A 161 -14.46 -9.10 0.25
N LEU A 162 -13.68 -8.15 0.77
CA LEU A 162 -12.90 -7.16 0.03
C LEU A 162 -11.56 -6.94 0.74
N VAL A 163 -10.50 -6.82 -0.03
CA VAL A 163 -9.15 -6.46 0.43
C VAL A 163 -8.66 -5.24 -0.34
N ILE A 164 -8.06 -4.29 0.38
CA ILE A 164 -7.39 -3.13 -0.20
C ILE A 164 -6.01 -2.97 0.48
N CYS A 165 -4.95 -3.05 -0.33
CA CYS A 165 -3.58 -2.75 0.06
C CYS A 165 -3.22 -1.39 -0.52
N ALA A 166 -2.95 -0.41 0.34
CA ALA A 166 -2.72 0.97 -0.07
C ALA A 166 -1.23 1.30 -0.11
N HIS A 167 -0.75 1.75 -1.26
CA HIS A 167 0.66 2.00 -1.61
C HIS A 167 0.84 3.32 -2.36
N GLU A 168 2.10 3.65 -2.61
CA GLU A 168 2.54 4.72 -3.50
C GLU A 168 3.64 4.23 -4.42
N ASP A 169 3.73 4.83 -5.62
CA ASP A 169 4.78 4.53 -6.59
C ASP A 169 5.51 5.82 -6.99
N TRP A 170 6.84 5.83 -6.82
CA TRP A 170 7.68 6.98 -7.16
C TRP A 170 7.98 7.09 -8.66
N GLU A 171 7.84 6.00 -9.41
CA GLU A 171 8.07 5.98 -10.87
C GLU A 171 6.81 6.39 -11.64
N ALA A 172 5.62 6.23 -11.06
CA ALA A 172 4.37 6.55 -11.71
C ALA A 172 4.13 8.07 -11.80
N ARG A 173 3.48 8.50 -12.88
CA ARG A 173 3.08 9.89 -13.09
C ARG A 173 1.66 10.17 -12.63
N GLY A 174 0.85 9.12 -12.49
CA GLY A 174 -0.54 9.19 -12.11
C GLY A 174 -0.94 8.02 -11.20
N PHE A 175 -2.18 8.06 -10.74
CA PHE A 175 -2.77 6.98 -9.96
C PHE A 175 -3.00 5.74 -10.84
N TYR A 176 -2.71 4.58 -10.29
CA TYR A 176 -3.11 3.31 -10.88
C TYR A 176 -3.46 2.28 -9.79
N LEU A 177 -3.98 1.14 -10.19
CA LEU A 177 -4.31 0.06 -9.29
C LEU A 177 -4.09 -1.32 -9.93
N TYR A 178 -3.81 -2.29 -9.07
CA TYR A 178 -3.90 -3.70 -9.42
C TYR A 178 -5.25 -4.26 -8.99
N GLU A 179 -5.83 -5.09 -9.84
CA GLU A 179 -7.01 -5.89 -9.52
C GLU A 179 -6.67 -7.37 -9.58
N LEU A 180 -6.80 -8.06 -8.43
CA LEU A 180 -6.77 -9.50 -8.33
C LEU A 180 -8.19 -9.98 -8.00
N ASN A 181 -8.94 -10.42 -9.00
CA ASN A 181 -10.34 -10.84 -8.89
C ASN A 181 -10.48 -12.33 -9.19
N LEU A 182 -10.01 -13.16 -8.26
CA LEU A 182 -10.02 -14.62 -8.41
C LEU A 182 -11.42 -15.23 -8.25
N GLY A 183 -12.35 -14.49 -7.67
CA GLY A 183 -13.74 -14.91 -7.45
C GLY A 183 -14.70 -14.53 -8.57
N GLY A 184 -14.24 -13.89 -9.64
CA GLY A 184 -15.08 -13.48 -10.78
C GLY A 184 -16.21 -12.50 -10.39
N ARG A 185 -16.03 -11.68 -9.35
CA ARG A 185 -17.01 -10.67 -8.93
C ARG A 185 -17.03 -9.49 -9.91
N ALA A 186 -18.05 -8.65 -9.83
CA ALA A 186 -18.06 -7.38 -10.54
C ALA A 186 -16.82 -6.53 -10.15
N SER A 187 -16.15 -5.98 -11.14
CA SER A 187 -14.96 -5.14 -10.93
C SER A 187 -15.35 -3.80 -10.34
N LEU A 188 -14.67 -3.39 -9.27
CA LEU A 188 -14.82 -2.05 -8.69
C LEU A 188 -13.87 -1.04 -9.35
N ALA A 189 -12.90 -1.48 -10.17
CA ALA A 189 -11.88 -0.63 -10.77
C ALA A 189 -12.44 0.62 -11.49
N PRO A 190 -13.56 0.56 -12.24
CA PRO A 190 -14.11 1.76 -12.87
C PRO A 190 -14.49 2.85 -11.87
N ALA A 191 -15.08 2.48 -10.72
CA ALA A 191 -15.47 3.44 -9.68
C ALA A 191 -14.24 4.02 -8.97
N LEU A 192 -13.22 3.18 -8.69
CA LEU A 192 -11.99 3.59 -8.06
C LEU A 192 -11.20 4.58 -8.93
N LEU A 193 -11.05 4.27 -10.21
CA LEU A 193 -10.37 5.14 -11.18
C LEU A 193 -11.12 6.46 -11.41
N ALA A 194 -12.47 6.41 -11.45
CA ALA A 194 -13.28 7.61 -11.57
C ALA A 194 -13.08 8.53 -10.35
N ALA A 195 -13.05 7.99 -9.15
CA ALA A 195 -12.79 8.75 -7.93
C ALA A 195 -11.38 9.36 -7.92
N ALA A 196 -10.34 8.57 -8.26
CA ALA A 196 -8.97 9.06 -8.33
C ALA A 196 -8.80 10.22 -9.32
N ARG A 197 -9.45 10.12 -10.47
CA ARG A 197 -9.39 11.16 -11.54
C ARG A 197 -9.89 12.54 -11.10
N LEU A 198 -10.73 12.61 -10.08
CA LEU A 198 -11.19 13.89 -9.53
C LEU A 198 -10.11 14.62 -8.72
N HIS A 199 -9.05 13.90 -8.34
CA HIS A 199 -8.00 14.42 -7.45
C HIS A 199 -6.61 14.44 -8.07
N GLY A 200 -6.42 13.83 -9.25
CA GLY A 200 -5.13 13.80 -9.92
C GLY A 200 -5.13 13.03 -11.23
N PRO A 201 -3.98 12.97 -11.91
CA PRO A 201 -3.84 12.23 -13.14
C PRO A 201 -3.97 10.72 -12.87
N ILE A 202 -4.46 10.00 -13.88
CA ILE A 202 -4.42 8.54 -13.96
C ILE A 202 -3.21 8.14 -14.80
N GLU A 203 -2.49 7.12 -14.37
CA GLU A 203 -1.40 6.56 -15.16
C GLU A 203 -1.97 5.91 -16.43
N ASP A 204 -1.61 6.43 -17.61
CA ASP A 204 -2.18 6.00 -18.88
C ASP A 204 -1.20 5.26 -19.80
N ALA A 205 0.00 4.96 -19.27
CA ALA A 205 1.00 4.23 -20.02
C ALA A 205 0.50 2.82 -20.39
N ALA A 206 0.90 2.34 -21.57
CA ALA A 206 0.59 0.98 -22.03
C ALA A 206 1.28 -0.10 -21.17
N VAL A 207 2.38 0.26 -20.51
CA VAL A 207 3.11 -0.57 -19.56
C VAL A 207 3.27 0.22 -18.27
N ILE A 208 2.75 -0.30 -17.15
CA ILE A 208 2.82 0.28 -15.82
C ILE A 208 3.49 -0.75 -14.90
N ASP A 209 4.47 -0.35 -14.11
CA ASP A 209 5.25 -1.24 -13.23
C ASP A 209 5.74 -2.51 -13.98
N GLY A 210 6.27 -2.31 -15.20
CA GLY A 210 6.77 -3.39 -16.05
C GLY A 210 5.72 -4.38 -16.56
N ARG A 211 4.41 -4.06 -16.46
CA ARG A 211 3.28 -4.92 -16.83
C ARG A 211 2.37 -4.24 -17.85
N PRO A 212 1.82 -4.99 -18.82
CA PRO A 212 0.80 -4.45 -19.70
C PRO A 212 -0.41 -3.96 -18.88
N SER A 213 -0.86 -2.74 -19.15
CA SER A 213 -2.09 -2.21 -18.59
C SER A 213 -3.31 -2.83 -19.29
N ALA A 214 -4.32 -3.21 -18.52
CA ALA A 214 -5.60 -3.70 -19.06
C ALA A 214 -6.50 -2.55 -19.53
N ALA A 215 -6.30 -1.36 -18.96
CA ALA A 215 -6.91 -0.08 -19.29
C ALA A 215 -6.08 1.02 -18.60
N PRO A 216 -6.24 2.30 -18.96
CA PRO A 216 -5.58 3.38 -18.24
C PRO A 216 -5.76 3.28 -16.72
N GLY A 217 -4.65 3.20 -15.98
CA GLY A 217 -4.61 3.03 -14.53
C GLY A 217 -4.99 1.66 -13.99
N LEU A 218 -5.11 0.64 -14.84
CA LEU A 218 -5.55 -0.69 -14.39
C LEU A 218 -4.59 -1.78 -14.84
N ILE A 219 -4.05 -2.52 -13.86
CA ILE A 219 -3.27 -3.75 -14.10
C ILE A 219 -4.07 -4.96 -13.61
N ARG A 220 -4.21 -5.98 -14.46
CA ARG A 220 -4.74 -7.30 -14.12
C ARG A 220 -3.65 -8.34 -14.34
N PRO A 221 -2.93 -8.75 -13.28
CA PRO A 221 -1.86 -9.74 -13.44
C PRO A 221 -2.39 -11.07 -13.94
N VAL A 222 -1.81 -11.60 -15.03
CA VAL A 222 -2.20 -12.87 -15.64
C VAL A 222 -1.26 -14.03 -15.28
N SER A 223 -0.15 -13.75 -14.59
CA SER A 223 0.83 -14.79 -14.23
C SER A 223 0.35 -15.63 -13.06
N ASP A 224 0.56 -16.95 -13.14
CA ASP A 224 0.32 -17.86 -12.00
C ASP A 224 1.22 -17.48 -10.83
N PRO A 225 0.65 -17.07 -9.68
CA PRO A 225 1.44 -16.65 -8.54
C PRO A 225 2.20 -17.81 -7.87
N VAL A 226 1.79 -19.04 -8.08
CA VAL A 226 2.51 -20.23 -7.56
C VAL A 226 3.92 -20.29 -8.15
N LEU A 227 4.09 -19.84 -9.39
CA LEU A 227 5.38 -19.80 -10.09
C LEU A 227 6.26 -18.60 -9.70
N ARG A 228 5.79 -17.69 -8.86
CA ARG A 228 6.57 -16.53 -8.44
C ARG A 228 7.51 -16.88 -7.29
N ASP A 229 8.74 -16.43 -7.38
CA ASP A 229 9.75 -16.63 -6.33
C ASP A 229 9.41 -15.88 -5.06
N THR A 230 8.83 -14.69 -5.18
CA THR A 230 8.44 -13.82 -4.06
C THR A 230 6.96 -13.44 -4.14
N TRP A 231 6.33 -13.24 -2.99
CA TRP A 231 4.95 -12.80 -2.92
C TRP A 231 4.83 -11.45 -2.22
N PRO A 232 4.14 -10.48 -2.84
CA PRO A 232 3.63 -9.34 -2.12
C PRO A 232 2.45 -9.73 -1.21
N GLU A 233 2.11 -8.87 -0.24
CA GLU A 233 0.96 -9.02 0.64
C GLU A 233 -0.33 -9.30 -0.13
N ALA A 234 -0.61 -8.49 -1.15
CA ALA A 234 -1.82 -8.60 -1.98
C ALA A 234 -2.00 -10.01 -2.57
N LEU A 235 -0.91 -10.65 -2.98
CA LEU A 235 -0.96 -11.99 -3.54
C LEU A 235 -1.27 -13.03 -2.46
N TYR A 236 -0.64 -12.94 -1.29
CA TYR A 236 -0.95 -13.80 -0.15
C TYR A 236 -2.43 -13.68 0.22
N LEU A 237 -2.95 -12.46 0.34
CA LEU A 237 -4.35 -12.20 0.69
C LEU A 237 -5.32 -12.71 -0.38
N ALA A 238 -5.00 -12.53 -1.67
CA ALA A 238 -5.86 -13.01 -2.76
C ALA A 238 -6.07 -14.53 -2.70
N TYR A 239 -5.03 -15.30 -2.43
CA TYR A 239 -5.10 -16.75 -2.40
C TYR A 239 -5.57 -17.34 -1.07
N LYS A 240 -5.27 -16.70 0.04
CA LYS A 240 -5.54 -17.26 1.38
C LYS A 240 -6.79 -16.69 2.03
N HIS A 241 -7.14 -15.44 1.74
CA HIS A 241 -8.19 -14.74 2.45
C HIS A 241 -9.31 -14.17 1.59
N CYS A 242 -9.05 -13.67 0.38
CA CYS A 242 -10.06 -12.97 -0.42
C CYS A 242 -9.78 -13.05 -1.91
N GLY A 243 -10.78 -13.46 -2.69
CA GLY A 243 -10.69 -13.48 -4.14
C GLY A 243 -10.90 -12.13 -4.84
N LEU A 244 -11.29 -11.05 -4.11
CA LEU A 244 -11.40 -9.69 -4.65
C LEU A 244 -10.47 -8.76 -3.89
N ASN A 245 -9.37 -8.38 -4.54
CA ASN A 245 -8.28 -7.64 -3.93
C ASN A 245 -7.81 -6.52 -4.86
N TYR A 246 -7.60 -5.33 -4.29
CA TYR A 246 -7.05 -4.17 -4.96
C TYR A 246 -5.77 -3.71 -4.26
N THR A 247 -4.73 -3.44 -5.04
CA THR A 247 -3.59 -2.63 -4.59
C THR A 247 -3.71 -1.26 -5.23
N LEU A 248 -3.73 -0.22 -4.41
CA LEU A 248 -3.84 1.17 -4.84
C LEU A 248 -2.45 1.79 -4.87
N GLU A 249 -2.14 2.53 -5.92
CA GLU A 249 -0.83 3.17 -6.11
C GLU A 249 -1.03 4.65 -6.46
N THR A 250 -0.75 5.54 -5.50
CA THR A 250 -0.68 6.98 -5.79
C THR A 250 0.74 7.36 -6.20
N SER A 251 0.87 8.27 -7.18
CA SER A 251 2.17 8.76 -7.61
C SER A 251 2.84 9.59 -6.51
N SER A 252 4.01 9.19 -6.03
CA SER A 252 4.80 9.92 -5.02
C SER A 252 5.29 11.29 -5.52
N GLY A 253 5.26 11.53 -6.83
CA GLY A 253 5.58 12.82 -7.43
C GLY A 253 4.52 13.90 -7.20
N GLN A 254 3.31 13.53 -6.73
CA GLN A 254 2.25 14.48 -6.42
C GLN A 254 2.39 15.03 -4.99
N PRO A 255 1.84 16.23 -4.70
CA PRO A 255 1.83 16.78 -3.34
C PRO A 255 1.21 15.80 -2.33
N LEU A 256 1.78 15.71 -1.13
CA LEU A 256 1.33 14.77 -0.09
C LEU A 256 -0.16 14.88 0.21
N GLU A 257 -0.66 16.10 0.37
CA GLU A 257 -2.09 16.35 0.64
C GLU A 257 -3.00 15.82 -0.47
N GLN A 258 -2.58 15.97 -1.73
CA GLN A 258 -3.30 15.44 -2.89
C GLN A 258 -3.31 13.90 -2.88
N ARG A 259 -2.18 13.27 -2.53
CA ARG A 259 -2.06 11.81 -2.42
C ARG A 259 -2.96 11.26 -1.32
N ILE A 260 -2.96 11.90 -0.14
CA ILE A 260 -3.84 11.57 0.99
C ILE A 260 -5.32 11.66 0.56
N THR A 261 -5.69 12.77 -0.08
CA THR A 261 -7.06 12.99 -0.58
C THR A 261 -7.46 11.93 -1.62
N THR A 262 -6.56 11.62 -2.55
CA THR A 262 -6.80 10.57 -3.57
C THR A 262 -7.03 9.20 -2.93
N GLN A 263 -6.16 8.78 -2.00
CA GLN A 263 -6.32 7.52 -1.26
C GLN A 263 -7.67 7.47 -0.53
N GLY A 264 -8.02 8.53 0.18
CA GLY A 264 -9.29 8.63 0.90
C GLY A 264 -10.50 8.56 -0.02
N ALA A 265 -10.49 9.27 -1.15
CA ALA A 265 -11.56 9.26 -2.13
C ALA A 265 -11.75 7.88 -2.77
N VAL A 266 -10.65 7.21 -3.12
CA VAL A 266 -10.69 5.87 -3.72
C VAL A 266 -11.21 4.83 -2.72
N LEU A 267 -10.82 4.88 -1.45
CA LEU A 267 -11.36 4.01 -0.40
C LEU A 267 -12.87 4.20 -0.21
N ARG A 268 -13.35 5.45 -0.23
CA ARG A 268 -14.80 5.75 -0.18
C ARG A 268 -15.54 5.19 -1.38
N ALA A 269 -14.99 5.35 -2.58
CA ALA A 269 -15.58 4.83 -3.82
C ALA A 269 -15.59 3.30 -3.83
N ALA A 270 -14.52 2.65 -3.35
CA ALA A 270 -14.44 1.20 -3.24
C ALA A 270 -15.56 0.65 -2.35
N LEU A 271 -15.75 1.24 -1.15
CA LEU A 271 -16.81 0.80 -0.25
C LEU A 271 -18.20 1.07 -0.85
N ALA A 272 -18.43 2.24 -1.44
CA ALA A 272 -19.72 2.59 -2.04
C ALA A 272 -20.09 1.62 -3.18
N ALA A 273 -19.15 1.30 -4.08
CA ALA A 273 -19.38 0.37 -5.17
C ALA A 273 -19.49 -1.09 -4.70
N PHE A 274 -18.81 -1.45 -3.62
CA PHE A 274 -18.83 -2.82 -3.07
C PHE A 274 -20.15 -3.15 -2.36
N LEU A 275 -20.83 -2.16 -1.80
CA LEU A 275 -22.08 -2.32 -1.04
C LEU A 275 -23.36 -2.21 -1.90
N GLN A 276 -23.22 -1.91 -3.20
CA GLN A 276 -24.33 -1.93 -4.17
C GLN A 276 -24.66 -3.35 -4.59
#